data_2492d63969ce25c0396caf49c2b94f69
#
_entry.id   2492d63969ce25c0396caf49c2b94f69
#
_cell.length_a   1.000
_cell.length_b   1.000
_cell.length_c   1.000
_cell.angle_alpha   90.00
_cell.angle_beta   90.00
_cell.angle_gamma   90.00
#
_symmetry.space_group_name_H-M   'P 1'
#
loop_
_entity.id
_entity.type
_entity.pdbx_description
1 polymer ?
#
loop_
_entity_poly.entity_id
_entity_poly.type
_entity_poly.pdbx_seq_one_letter_code
_entity_poly.pdbx_strand_id
1 'polypeptide(L)'
;NLEQEEQIKIFMDINENQKAVPKNLRNTLDEDLKYESKDPKEMREGLALKISRELGENRNSPLYNRVVVGENTITPERCITLETLSKAIKESDFLSKYKNNNLISYGKFDQSNNDKTYERLYPFIVDCLTYMQKEIGEDEWNKTNDDKSAFVKNNVISGFIRVLNSLIIYLTDKNKINPLSDNPKKIYYEIKN
;
A
#
# COMPACT_ATOMS: atom_id res chain seq x y z
N ASN A 1 3.19 -31.97 10.99
CA ASN A 1 3.49 -30.54 10.93
C ASN A 1 2.34 -29.87 10.22
N LEU A 2 1.74 -28.90 10.89
CA LEU A 2 0.71 -28.04 10.31
C LEU A 2 1.36 -27.15 9.23
N GLU A 3 0.67 -26.92 8.13
CA GLU A 3 1.11 -25.94 7.15
C GLU A 3 1.11 -24.51 7.77
N GLN A 4 1.95 -23.63 7.26
CA GLN A 4 2.12 -22.27 7.82
C GLN A 4 0.78 -21.52 7.92
N GLU A 5 -0.11 -21.68 6.94
CA GLU A 5 -1.46 -21.12 6.95
C GLU A 5 -2.32 -21.60 8.14
N GLU A 6 -2.26 -22.90 8.47
CA GLU A 6 -3.00 -23.47 9.58
C GLU A 6 -2.47 -22.97 10.92
N GLN A 7 -1.14 -22.82 11.05
CA GLN A 7 -0.52 -22.26 12.25
C GLN A 7 -0.95 -20.81 12.46
N ILE A 8 -0.98 -20.00 11.43
CA ILE A 8 -1.43 -18.60 11.48
C ILE A 8 -2.91 -18.53 11.88
N LYS A 9 -3.78 -19.35 11.26
CA LYS A 9 -5.22 -19.40 11.60
C LYS A 9 -5.45 -19.78 13.07
N ILE A 10 -4.77 -20.84 13.54
CA ILE A 10 -4.87 -21.27 14.95
C ILE A 10 -4.38 -20.17 15.89
N PHE A 11 -3.28 -19.50 15.57
CA PHE A 11 -2.76 -18.37 16.36
C PHE A 11 -3.77 -17.23 16.44
N MET A 12 -4.42 -16.88 15.32
CA MET A 12 -5.45 -15.85 15.28
C MET A 12 -6.69 -16.23 16.10
N ASP A 13 -7.18 -17.46 15.97
CA ASP A 13 -8.34 -17.99 16.72
C ASP A 13 -8.11 -18.04 18.22
N ILE A 14 -6.92 -18.47 18.66
CA ILE A 14 -6.56 -18.51 20.09
C ILE A 14 -6.52 -17.09 20.66
N ASN A 15 -5.98 -16.12 19.90
CA ASN A 15 -5.84 -14.75 20.38
C ASN A 15 -7.15 -13.94 20.33
N GLU A 16 -8.12 -14.29 19.48
CA GLU A 16 -9.46 -13.68 19.54
C GLU A 16 -10.18 -13.95 20.87
N ASN A 17 -9.87 -15.06 21.51
CA ASN A 17 -10.51 -15.48 22.76
C ASN A 17 -9.79 -15.06 24.06
N GLN A 18 -8.54 -14.56 23.98
CA GLN A 18 -7.76 -14.26 25.21
C GLN A 18 -7.38 -12.78 25.40
N LYS A 19 -7.03 -12.08 24.37
CA LYS A 19 -6.71 -10.64 24.38
C LYS A 19 -6.74 -10.16 22.95
N ALA A 20 -7.45 -9.07 22.67
CA ALA A 20 -7.52 -8.56 21.31
C ALA A 20 -6.11 -8.38 20.71
N VAL A 21 -5.78 -9.17 19.69
CA VAL A 21 -4.53 -9.02 18.93
C VAL A 21 -4.49 -7.58 18.39
N PRO A 22 -3.38 -6.84 18.58
CA PRO A 22 -3.26 -5.51 18.03
C PRO A 22 -3.60 -5.51 16.54
N LYS A 23 -4.44 -4.56 16.11
CA LYS A 23 -4.96 -4.52 14.74
C LYS A 23 -3.85 -4.53 13.67
N ASN A 24 -2.72 -3.87 13.95
CA ASN A 24 -1.58 -3.85 13.05
C ASN A 24 -0.91 -5.22 12.90
N LEU A 25 -0.79 -5.97 14.01
CA LEU A 25 -0.26 -7.34 13.96
C LEU A 25 -1.20 -8.26 13.18
N ARG A 26 -2.52 -8.15 13.42
CA ARG A 26 -3.52 -8.89 12.64
C ARG A 26 -3.40 -8.59 11.15
N ASN A 27 -3.30 -7.32 10.75
CA ASN A 27 -3.15 -6.93 9.35
C ASN A 27 -1.86 -7.48 8.71
N THR A 28 -0.78 -7.60 9.49
CA THR A 28 0.48 -8.18 9.00
C THR A 28 0.35 -9.69 8.78
N LEU A 29 -0.33 -10.40 9.69
CA LEU A 29 -0.60 -11.84 9.54
C LEU A 29 -1.62 -12.11 8.42
N ASP A 30 -2.65 -11.26 8.29
CA ASP A 30 -3.63 -11.31 7.20
C ASP A 30 -2.99 -11.12 5.82
N GLU A 31 -1.88 -10.39 5.72
CA GLU A 31 -1.17 -10.18 4.46
C GLU A 31 -0.74 -11.49 3.83
N ASP A 32 0.01 -12.32 4.58
CA ASP A 32 0.55 -13.58 4.06
C ASP A 32 -0.59 -14.51 3.62
N LEU A 33 -1.66 -14.61 4.42
CA LEU A 33 -2.83 -15.42 4.09
C LEU A 33 -3.54 -14.95 2.82
N LYS A 34 -3.75 -13.64 2.70
CA LYS A 34 -4.51 -13.05 1.60
C LYS A 34 -3.67 -12.96 0.32
N TYR A 35 -2.35 -12.77 0.44
CA TYR A 35 -1.48 -12.63 -0.72
C TYR A 35 -1.50 -13.86 -1.62
N GLU A 36 -1.53 -15.06 -1.01
CA GLU A 36 -1.56 -16.36 -1.67
C GLU A 36 -2.99 -16.92 -1.85
N SER A 37 -4.02 -16.17 -1.46
CA SER A 37 -5.42 -16.63 -1.55
C SER A 37 -5.81 -16.91 -3.00
N LYS A 38 -6.69 -17.91 -3.18
CA LYS A 38 -7.34 -18.19 -4.47
C LYS A 38 -8.53 -17.26 -4.76
N ASP A 39 -8.99 -16.53 -3.75
CA ASP A 39 -10.02 -15.49 -3.92
C ASP A 39 -9.39 -14.22 -4.51
N PRO A 40 -9.78 -13.79 -5.71
CA PRO A 40 -9.16 -12.64 -6.36
C PRO A 40 -9.30 -11.34 -5.55
N LYS A 41 -10.35 -11.18 -4.76
CA LYS A 41 -10.55 -10.02 -3.89
C LYS A 41 -9.54 -10.04 -2.74
N GLU A 42 -9.42 -11.19 -2.07
CA GLU A 42 -8.44 -11.37 -0.99
C GLU A 42 -7.01 -11.19 -1.49
N MET A 43 -6.68 -11.76 -2.65
CA MET A 43 -5.38 -11.54 -3.29
C MET A 43 -5.02 -10.06 -3.44
N ARG A 44 -5.99 -9.22 -3.87
CA ARG A 44 -5.75 -7.78 -4.03
C ARG A 44 -5.67 -7.05 -2.70
N GLU A 45 -6.40 -7.52 -1.69
CA GLU A 45 -6.26 -7.02 -0.32
C GLU A 45 -4.88 -7.36 0.27
N GLY A 46 -4.41 -8.59 0.10
CA GLY A 46 -3.07 -9.04 0.49
C GLY A 46 -1.97 -8.23 -0.20
N LEU A 47 -2.10 -7.99 -1.51
CA LEU A 47 -1.15 -7.16 -2.26
C LEU A 47 -1.09 -5.72 -1.75
N ALA A 48 -2.25 -5.11 -1.46
CA ALA A 48 -2.29 -3.75 -0.90
C ALA A 48 -1.65 -3.68 0.49
N LEU A 49 -1.84 -4.71 1.33
CA LEU A 49 -1.17 -4.83 2.63
C LEU A 49 0.35 -4.98 2.47
N LYS A 50 0.81 -5.87 1.57
CA LYS A 50 2.24 -6.07 1.29
C LYS A 50 2.92 -4.78 0.82
N ILE A 51 2.36 -4.09 -0.14
CA ILE A 51 2.90 -2.80 -0.61
C ILE A 51 2.98 -1.81 0.56
N SER A 52 1.96 -1.74 1.39
CA SER A 52 1.91 -0.81 2.52
C SER A 52 2.96 -1.14 3.59
N ARG A 53 3.17 -2.41 3.89
CA ARG A 53 4.20 -2.90 4.81
C ARG A 53 5.59 -2.58 4.26
N GLU A 54 5.86 -2.92 3.01
CA GLU A 54 7.14 -2.67 2.36
C GLU A 54 7.48 -1.17 2.30
N LEU A 55 6.48 -0.29 2.11
CA LEU A 55 6.69 1.15 2.21
C LEU A 55 7.18 1.58 3.60
N GLY A 56 6.78 0.88 4.65
CA GLY A 56 7.20 1.16 6.03
C GLY A 56 8.52 0.50 6.45
N GLU A 57 8.87 -0.64 5.88
CA GLU A 57 10.00 -1.48 6.31
C GLU A 57 11.23 -1.36 5.40
N ASN A 58 11.05 -1.04 4.13
CA ASN A 58 12.15 -0.91 3.18
C ASN A 58 12.91 0.40 3.38
N ARG A 59 14.22 0.32 3.64
CA ARG A 59 15.09 1.48 3.88
C ARG A 59 15.16 2.47 2.71
N ASN A 60 14.86 2.02 1.50
CA ASN A 60 14.86 2.87 0.31
C ASN A 60 13.51 3.57 0.10
N SER A 61 12.51 3.30 0.95
CA SER A 61 11.21 3.96 0.89
C SER A 61 11.23 5.29 1.64
N PRO A 62 10.63 6.36 1.09
CA PRO A 62 10.42 7.61 1.81
C PRO A 62 9.57 7.48 3.07
N LEU A 63 8.81 6.39 3.20
CA LEU A 63 7.99 6.11 4.38
C LEU A 63 8.66 5.12 5.35
N TYR A 64 9.96 4.84 5.18
CA TYR A 64 10.71 3.98 6.09
C TYR A 64 10.55 4.44 7.55
N ASN A 65 10.19 3.50 8.44
CA ASN A 65 9.88 3.77 9.85
C ASN A 65 8.72 4.76 10.12
N ARG A 66 7.93 5.14 9.11
CA ARG A 66 6.77 6.01 9.26
C ARG A 66 5.45 5.26 9.36
N VAL A 67 5.42 4.00 8.91
CA VAL A 67 4.24 3.14 8.94
C VAL A 67 4.26 2.25 10.18
N VAL A 68 3.12 2.12 10.83
CA VAL A 68 2.91 1.24 11.99
C VAL A 68 2.67 -0.17 11.49
N VAL A 69 3.68 -1.03 11.61
CA VAL A 69 3.65 -2.42 11.13
C VAL A 69 3.82 -3.38 12.33
N GLY A 70 3.15 -4.52 12.31
CA GLY A 70 3.28 -5.58 13.30
C GLY A 70 2.92 -5.12 14.71
N GLU A 71 3.81 -5.35 15.66
CA GLU A 71 3.66 -4.97 17.07
C GLU A 71 4.06 -3.52 17.36
N ASN A 72 4.54 -2.78 16.34
CA ASN A 72 4.96 -1.40 16.54
C ASN A 72 3.80 -0.53 17.04
N THR A 73 4.12 0.36 17.96
CA THR A 73 3.18 1.36 18.48
C THR A 73 3.22 2.64 17.64
N ILE A 74 2.13 3.39 17.68
CA ILE A 74 2.08 4.75 17.12
C ILE A 74 3.03 5.64 17.94
N THR A 75 3.88 6.37 17.24
CA THR A 75 4.74 7.43 17.81
C THR A 75 4.57 8.70 16.96
N PRO A 76 5.10 9.84 17.41
CA PRO A 76 5.08 11.06 16.59
C PRO A 76 5.72 10.88 15.20
N GLU A 77 6.77 10.08 15.09
CA GLU A 77 7.45 9.76 13.83
C GLU A 77 6.71 8.68 13.04
N ARG A 78 6.23 7.63 13.74
CA ARG A 78 5.55 6.48 13.17
C ARG A 78 4.05 6.65 13.31
N CYS A 79 3.44 7.41 12.42
CA CYS A 79 2.06 7.85 12.57
C CYS A 79 1.13 7.42 11.41
N ILE A 80 1.66 6.78 10.37
CA ILE A 80 0.85 6.23 9.29
C ILE A 80 0.42 4.83 9.67
N THR A 81 -0.89 4.55 9.69
CA THR A 81 -1.37 3.20 9.97
C THR A 81 -1.36 2.35 8.71
N LEU A 82 -0.97 1.08 8.85
CA LEU A 82 -0.98 0.10 7.76
C LEU A 82 -2.37 0.02 7.11
N GLU A 83 -3.44 0.07 7.92
CA GLU A 83 -4.82 0.07 7.46
C GLU A 83 -5.14 1.26 6.54
N THR A 84 -4.77 2.48 6.94
CA THR A 84 -5.06 3.68 6.14
C THR A 84 -4.35 3.63 4.79
N LEU A 85 -3.09 3.21 4.78
CA LEU A 85 -2.31 3.13 3.56
C LEU A 85 -2.81 2.02 2.63
N SER A 86 -3.02 0.82 3.15
CA SER A 86 -3.54 -0.31 2.37
C SER A 86 -4.95 -0.05 1.84
N LYS A 87 -5.80 0.62 2.63
CA LYS A 87 -7.13 1.05 2.18
C LYS A 87 -7.03 2.03 1.01
N ALA A 88 -6.14 3.03 1.08
CA ALA A 88 -5.97 4.00 -0.01
C ALA A 88 -5.51 3.32 -1.31
N ILE A 89 -4.58 2.35 -1.23
CA ILE A 89 -4.12 1.56 -2.38
C ILE A 89 -5.24 0.66 -2.91
N LYS A 90 -5.96 -0.04 -2.04
CA LYS A 90 -7.06 -0.94 -2.42
C LYS A 90 -8.23 -0.20 -3.08
N GLU A 91 -8.58 0.99 -2.59
CA GLU A 91 -9.68 1.80 -3.12
C GLU A 91 -9.33 2.51 -4.43
N SER A 92 -8.04 2.65 -4.75
CA SER A 92 -7.60 3.21 -6.03
C SER A 92 -7.93 2.29 -7.20
N ASP A 93 -7.88 2.82 -8.43
CA ASP A 93 -7.98 2.02 -9.64
C ASP A 93 -6.64 1.42 -10.09
N PHE A 94 -5.65 1.38 -9.19
CA PHE A 94 -4.39 0.66 -9.44
C PHE A 94 -4.61 -0.84 -9.50
N LEU A 95 -5.48 -1.36 -8.63
CA LEU A 95 -5.81 -2.77 -8.50
C LEU A 95 -7.23 -3.06 -8.99
N SER A 96 -7.45 -4.23 -9.53
CA SER A 96 -8.77 -4.69 -9.97
C SER A 96 -9.74 -4.79 -8.80
N LYS A 97 -11.00 -4.46 -9.05
CA LYS A 97 -12.07 -4.48 -8.05
C LYS A 97 -13.00 -5.65 -8.28
N TYR A 98 -13.35 -6.33 -7.21
CA TYR A 98 -14.21 -7.50 -7.20
C TYR A 98 -15.39 -7.34 -6.24
N LYS A 99 -16.55 -7.91 -6.60
CA LYS A 99 -17.71 -8.04 -5.74
C LYS A 99 -18.26 -9.47 -5.88
N ASN A 100 -18.35 -10.18 -4.75
CA ASN A 100 -18.77 -11.59 -4.75
C ASN A 100 -17.95 -12.41 -5.77
N ASN A 101 -16.64 -12.25 -5.77
CA ASN A 101 -15.66 -12.86 -6.66
C ASN A 101 -15.83 -12.55 -8.16
N ASN A 102 -16.77 -11.69 -8.52
CA ASN A 102 -16.91 -11.20 -9.88
C ASN A 102 -16.10 -9.93 -10.08
N LEU A 103 -15.34 -9.88 -11.18
CA LEU A 103 -14.59 -8.69 -11.58
C LEU A 103 -15.58 -7.55 -11.92
N ILE A 104 -15.40 -6.38 -11.26
CA ILE A 104 -16.16 -5.17 -11.53
C ILE A 104 -15.39 -4.27 -12.49
N SER A 105 -14.09 -4.08 -12.22
CA SER A 105 -13.21 -3.23 -13.04
C SER A 105 -11.78 -3.73 -12.99
N TYR A 106 -11.08 -3.63 -14.13
CA TYR A 106 -9.66 -3.92 -14.20
C TYR A 106 -8.85 -2.78 -13.58
N GLY A 107 -7.87 -3.14 -12.75
CA GLY A 107 -6.90 -2.20 -12.22
C GLY A 107 -5.88 -1.76 -13.28
N LYS A 108 -5.48 -0.50 -13.23
CA LYS A 108 -4.55 0.08 -14.21
C LYS A 108 -3.15 -0.57 -14.18
N PHE A 109 -2.71 -1.08 -13.04
CA PHE A 109 -1.43 -1.80 -12.87
C PHE A 109 -1.61 -3.32 -12.75
N ASP A 110 -2.86 -3.82 -12.67
CA ASP A 110 -3.16 -5.20 -12.32
C ASP A 110 -2.85 -6.16 -13.47
N GLN A 111 -1.91 -7.05 -13.27
CA GLN A 111 -1.50 -8.09 -14.22
C GLN A 111 -2.12 -9.46 -13.93
N SER A 112 -3.18 -9.52 -13.12
CA SER A 112 -3.83 -10.77 -12.69
C SER A 112 -2.89 -11.72 -11.91
N ASN A 113 -1.74 -11.22 -11.48
CA ASN A 113 -0.72 -11.91 -10.70
C ASN A 113 -0.13 -10.91 -9.71
N ASN A 114 -0.06 -11.27 -8.42
CA ASN A 114 0.39 -10.37 -7.36
C ASN A 114 1.84 -9.95 -7.54
N ASP A 115 2.76 -10.88 -7.85
CA ASP A 115 4.18 -10.56 -7.98
C ASP A 115 4.43 -9.60 -9.15
N LYS A 116 3.86 -9.89 -10.31
CA LYS A 116 3.97 -9.01 -11.48
C LYS A 116 3.35 -7.63 -11.24
N THR A 117 2.23 -7.58 -10.54
CA THR A 117 1.57 -6.32 -10.18
C THR A 117 2.42 -5.55 -9.15
N TYR A 118 2.99 -6.24 -8.15
CA TYR A 118 3.89 -5.67 -7.17
C TYR A 118 5.15 -5.07 -7.81
N GLU A 119 5.83 -5.80 -8.70
CA GLU A 119 7.04 -5.37 -9.40
C GLU A 119 6.84 -4.06 -10.20
N ARG A 120 5.60 -3.71 -10.52
CA ARG A 120 5.26 -2.48 -11.24
C ARG A 120 4.74 -1.39 -10.31
N LEU A 121 3.79 -1.72 -9.46
CA LEU A 121 3.09 -0.74 -8.63
C LEU A 121 3.94 -0.22 -7.48
N TYR A 122 4.70 -1.10 -6.80
CA TYR A 122 5.54 -0.70 -5.67
C TYR A 122 6.62 0.32 -6.07
N PRO A 123 7.48 0.07 -7.09
CA PRO A 123 8.47 1.06 -7.52
C PRO A 123 7.85 2.37 -7.98
N PHE A 124 6.72 2.32 -8.68
CA PHE A 124 6.00 3.51 -9.10
C PHE A 124 5.58 4.38 -7.90
N ILE A 125 4.99 3.78 -6.86
CA ILE A 125 4.60 4.51 -5.64
C ILE A 125 5.83 5.08 -4.94
N VAL A 126 6.91 4.31 -4.82
CA VAL A 126 8.18 4.77 -4.20
C VAL A 126 8.75 5.97 -4.96
N ASP A 127 8.83 5.91 -6.29
CA ASP A 127 9.35 7.01 -7.11
C ASP A 127 8.51 8.29 -6.94
N CYS A 128 7.18 8.17 -6.92
CA CYS A 128 6.28 9.30 -6.70
C CYS A 128 6.40 9.89 -5.28
N LEU A 129 6.52 9.06 -4.25
CA LEU A 129 6.74 9.51 -2.88
C LEU A 129 8.12 10.16 -2.70
N THR A 130 9.15 9.63 -3.36
CA THR A 130 10.50 10.22 -3.37
C THR A 130 10.49 11.60 -4.02
N TYR A 131 9.75 11.76 -5.11
CA TYR A 131 9.56 13.06 -5.73
C TYR A 131 8.84 14.04 -4.78
N MET A 132 7.76 13.60 -4.16
CA MET A 132 7.02 14.40 -3.17
C MET A 132 7.94 14.84 -2.01
N GLN A 133 8.72 13.91 -1.45
CA GLN A 133 9.70 14.21 -0.40
C GLN A 133 10.69 15.30 -0.84
N LYS A 134 11.22 15.18 -2.06
CA LYS A 134 12.17 16.12 -2.60
C LYS A 134 11.57 17.52 -2.79
N GLU A 135 10.33 17.62 -3.31
CA GLU A 135 9.66 18.90 -3.55
C GLU A 135 9.24 19.60 -2.25
N ILE A 136 8.86 18.83 -1.23
CA ILE A 136 8.52 19.36 0.09
C ILE A 136 9.78 19.78 0.86
N GLY A 137 10.90 19.09 0.67
CA GLY A 137 12.13 19.27 1.40
C GLY A 137 12.24 18.38 2.64
N GLU A 138 13.47 18.01 2.98
CA GLU A 138 13.73 17.05 4.06
C GLU A 138 13.27 17.53 5.43
N ASP A 139 13.43 18.82 5.75
CA ASP A 139 13.02 19.39 7.03
C ASP A 139 11.52 19.27 7.25
N GLU A 140 10.73 19.61 6.24
CA GLU A 140 9.27 19.50 6.30
C GLU A 140 8.81 18.04 6.28
N TRP A 141 9.47 17.17 5.50
CA TRP A 141 9.17 15.74 5.44
C TRP A 141 9.42 15.05 6.78
N ASN A 142 10.46 15.46 7.50
CA ASN A 142 10.86 14.85 8.75
C ASN A 142 10.14 15.40 9.99
N LYS A 143 9.26 16.39 9.84
CA LYS A 143 8.43 16.85 10.95
C LYS A 143 7.60 15.71 11.52
N THR A 144 7.50 15.68 12.84
CA THR A 144 6.73 14.67 13.57
C THR A 144 5.25 15.02 13.60
N ASN A 145 4.38 14.04 13.89
CA ASN A 145 2.93 14.24 13.93
C ASN A 145 2.47 15.23 15.03
N ASP A 146 3.32 15.55 16.00
CA ASP A 146 3.07 16.60 17.01
C ASP A 146 3.09 18.00 16.41
N ASP A 147 3.81 18.18 15.30
CA ASP A 147 3.76 19.41 14.52
C ASP A 147 2.50 19.43 13.64
N LYS A 148 1.67 20.47 13.82
CA LYS A 148 0.42 20.65 13.02
C LYS A 148 0.71 20.76 11.53
N SER A 149 1.88 21.26 11.14
CA SER A 149 2.30 21.42 9.74
C SER A 149 2.90 20.15 9.12
N ALA A 150 3.11 19.08 9.89
CA ALA A 150 3.73 17.87 9.39
C ALA A 150 2.97 17.27 8.18
N PHE A 151 3.71 16.96 7.11
CA PHE A 151 3.16 16.38 5.89
C PHE A 151 2.97 14.87 5.99
N VAL A 152 3.85 14.15 6.68
CA VAL A 152 3.80 12.68 6.76
C VAL A 152 2.74 12.25 7.78
N LYS A 153 1.48 12.30 7.35
CA LYS A 153 0.29 11.92 8.14
C LYS A 153 -0.65 11.06 7.32
N ASN A 154 -1.51 10.30 7.99
CA ASN A 154 -2.50 9.42 7.36
C ASN A 154 -3.30 10.10 6.24
N ASN A 155 -3.87 11.27 6.53
CA ASN A 155 -4.73 11.99 5.59
C ASN A 155 -3.94 12.54 4.38
N VAL A 156 -2.71 13.01 4.59
CA VAL A 156 -1.89 13.56 3.51
C VAL A 156 -1.41 12.44 2.58
N ILE A 157 -0.85 11.37 3.13
CA ILE A 157 -0.36 10.25 2.32
C ILE A 157 -1.50 9.53 1.60
N SER A 158 -2.64 9.30 2.26
CA SER A 158 -3.80 8.72 1.58
C SER A 158 -4.38 9.67 0.50
N GLY A 159 -4.38 10.97 0.76
CA GLY A 159 -4.75 11.99 -0.23
C GLY A 159 -3.82 11.99 -1.44
N PHE A 160 -2.51 11.86 -1.21
CA PHE A 160 -1.51 11.75 -2.28
C PHE A 160 -1.75 10.52 -3.16
N ILE A 161 -2.01 9.34 -2.58
CA ILE A 161 -2.37 8.14 -3.36
C ILE A 161 -3.61 8.38 -4.23
N ARG A 162 -4.63 9.09 -3.72
CA ARG A 162 -5.82 9.45 -4.51
C ARG A 162 -5.50 10.39 -5.67
N VAL A 163 -4.63 11.37 -5.45
CA VAL A 163 -4.18 12.27 -6.53
C VAL A 163 -3.43 11.48 -7.60
N LEU A 164 -2.50 10.59 -7.21
CA LEU A 164 -1.81 9.70 -8.15
C LEU A 164 -2.79 8.85 -8.94
N ASN A 165 -3.82 8.30 -8.30
CA ASN A 165 -4.86 7.53 -8.95
C ASN A 165 -5.56 8.36 -10.05
N SER A 166 -5.96 9.60 -9.74
CA SER A 166 -6.62 10.49 -10.70
C SER A 166 -5.71 10.83 -11.89
N LEU A 167 -4.42 11.07 -11.63
CA LEU A 167 -3.43 11.33 -12.68
C LEU A 167 -3.23 10.10 -13.59
N ILE A 168 -3.11 8.91 -13.03
CA ILE A 168 -2.98 7.65 -13.80
C ILE A 168 -4.20 7.44 -14.70
N ILE A 169 -5.41 7.64 -14.19
CA ILE A 169 -6.63 7.54 -14.98
C ILE A 169 -6.57 8.53 -16.15
N TYR A 170 -6.33 9.81 -15.86
CA TYR A 170 -6.27 10.86 -16.86
C TYR A 170 -5.22 10.58 -17.96
N LEU A 171 -3.99 10.23 -17.59
CA LEU A 171 -2.92 9.95 -18.54
C LEU A 171 -3.19 8.70 -19.36
N THR A 172 -3.80 7.67 -18.78
CA THR A 172 -4.21 6.46 -19.50
C THR A 172 -5.31 6.78 -20.50
N ASP A 173 -6.32 7.53 -20.10
CA ASP A 173 -7.45 7.91 -20.98
C ASP A 173 -6.99 8.83 -22.13
N LYS A 174 -5.93 9.59 -21.95
CA LYS A 174 -5.27 10.38 -22.99
C LYS A 174 -4.26 9.59 -23.83
N ASN A 175 -4.14 8.28 -23.61
CA ASN A 175 -3.16 7.40 -24.27
C ASN A 175 -1.69 7.87 -24.13
N LYS A 176 -1.37 8.62 -23.09
CA LYS A 176 0.01 9.06 -22.79
C LYS A 176 0.85 7.98 -22.14
N ILE A 177 0.20 7.13 -21.35
CA ILE A 177 0.82 5.99 -20.65
C ILE A 177 -0.02 4.73 -20.80
N ASN A 178 0.66 3.59 -20.72
CA ASN A 178 0.04 2.29 -20.51
C ASN A 178 0.67 1.63 -19.25
N PRO A 179 0.00 1.71 -18.07
CA PRO A 179 0.57 1.18 -16.83
C PRO A 179 0.86 -0.32 -16.86
N LEU A 180 0.24 -1.09 -17.77
CA LEU A 180 0.48 -2.53 -17.92
C LEU A 180 1.74 -2.87 -18.71
N SER A 181 2.23 -1.99 -19.58
CA SER A 181 3.36 -2.25 -20.47
C SER A 181 4.51 -1.25 -20.31
N ASP A 182 4.21 0.01 -20.02
CA ASP A 182 5.24 1.04 -19.88
C ASP A 182 6.13 0.81 -18.66
N ASN A 183 7.39 1.18 -18.74
CA ASN A 183 8.30 1.13 -17.60
C ASN A 183 7.78 2.07 -16.49
N PRO A 184 7.77 1.66 -15.19
CA PRO A 184 7.33 2.50 -14.08
C PRO A 184 7.99 3.89 -14.05
N LYS A 185 9.27 4.01 -14.41
CA LYS A 185 9.96 5.31 -14.52
C LYS A 185 9.37 6.21 -15.60
N LYS A 186 8.95 5.64 -16.76
CA LYS A 186 8.29 6.43 -17.81
C LYS A 186 6.96 6.99 -17.29
N ILE A 187 6.17 6.16 -16.61
CA ILE A 187 4.90 6.59 -16.01
C ILE A 187 5.14 7.73 -15.01
N TYR A 188 6.13 7.57 -14.15
CA TYR A 188 6.54 8.61 -13.21
C TYR A 188 6.94 9.93 -13.91
N TYR A 189 7.71 9.87 -15.00
CA TYR A 189 8.10 11.07 -15.75
C TYR A 189 6.91 11.81 -16.36
N GLU A 190 5.91 11.10 -16.87
CA GLU A 190 4.69 11.71 -17.42
C GLU A 190 3.82 12.36 -16.32
N ILE A 191 3.89 11.88 -15.08
CA ILE A 191 3.21 12.50 -13.94
C ILE A 191 3.92 13.77 -13.48
N LYS A 192 5.25 13.78 -13.53
CA LYS A 192 6.07 14.90 -13.10
C LYS A 192 5.98 16.11 -14.02
N ASN A 193 5.77 15.91 -15.32
CA ASN A 193 5.70 16.96 -16.35
C ASN A 193 4.27 17.42 -16.62
#